data_c78b8d1a132d166ddc0bee47b47a43df
#
_entry.id   c78b8d1a132d166ddc0bee47b47a43df
#
_cell.length_a   1.000
_cell.length_b   1.000
_cell.length_c   1.000
_cell.angle_alpha   90.00
_cell.angle_beta   90.00
_cell.angle_gamma   90.00
#
_symmetry.space_group_name_H-M   'P 1'
#
loop_
_entity.id
_entity.type
_entity.pdbx_description
1 polymer ?
#
loop_
_entity_poly.entity_id
_entity_poly.type
_entity_poly.pdbx_seq_one_letter_code
_entity_poly.pdbx_strand_id
1 'polypeptide(L)'
;SSTLYPYTTLFRSISMVIEEIVNILARLGYSVRQGPLIETDFYNFEALNVPADHPARDMQDTFYIDGTHVLRTQTSPIQIRAMQVEKPPLRILGPGSVFRCDSDMSHAPMFHQIEGLYVDKKVSMSELKATLTYFTREFFGGSDLKTRFRPSFFPFTEPSAEVDGTCPICTGKGCRMCKQSGWIELGGCGMVHPNVLKAAGLDANEWQGFAFGFGIERMAILKYGIEDIRLFAENDLRFLEQFV
;
A
#
# COMPACT_ATOMS: atom_id res chain seq x y z
N SER A 1 -28.10 2.16 20.67
CA SER A 1 -28.42 3.05 19.54
C SER A 1 -27.12 3.44 18.84
N SER A 2 -26.71 2.61 17.87
CA SER A 2 -25.59 2.94 16.98
C SER A 2 -26.11 3.91 15.92
N THR A 3 -25.79 5.16 16.06
CA THR A 3 -25.96 6.18 15.02
C THR A 3 -24.97 5.86 13.90
N LEU A 4 -25.42 5.09 12.92
CA LEU A 4 -24.71 4.91 11.66
C LEU A 4 -24.65 6.26 10.95
N TYR A 5 -23.46 6.82 10.85
CA TYR A 5 -23.21 8.03 10.06
C TYR A 5 -23.51 7.72 8.58
N PRO A 6 -24.31 8.57 7.90
CA PRO A 6 -24.71 8.36 6.50
C PRO A 6 -23.54 8.37 5.49
N TYR A 7 -22.33 8.71 5.93
CA TYR A 7 -21.12 8.73 5.10
C TYR A 7 -20.40 7.36 4.98
N THR A 8 -20.83 6.35 5.73
CA THR A 8 -20.18 5.03 5.72
C THR A 8 -20.58 4.16 4.52
N THR A 9 -21.59 4.55 3.77
CA THR A 9 -22.06 3.79 2.59
C THR A 9 -21.23 4.08 1.34
N LEU A 10 -20.65 5.27 1.20
CA LEU A 10 -19.95 5.73 -0.02
C LEU A 10 -18.67 4.96 -0.36
N PHE A 11 -18.00 4.38 0.63
CA PHE A 11 -16.74 3.64 0.45
C PHE A 11 -16.76 2.30 1.18
N ARG A 12 -17.93 1.67 1.30
CA ARG A 12 -18.08 0.46 2.12
C ARG A 12 -17.16 -0.66 1.67
N SER A 13 -17.08 -0.95 0.37
CA SER A 13 -16.17 -1.97 -0.17
C SER A 13 -14.70 -1.68 0.15
N ILE A 14 -14.27 -0.41 -0.01
CA ILE A 14 -12.91 0.03 0.33
C ILE A 14 -12.66 -0.09 1.83
N SER A 15 -13.57 0.40 2.67
CA SER A 15 -13.44 0.30 4.13
C SER A 15 -13.38 -1.15 4.61
N MET A 16 -14.21 -2.04 4.05
CA MET A 16 -14.20 -3.46 4.38
C MET A 16 -12.86 -4.13 4.04
N VAL A 17 -12.29 -3.79 2.87
CA VAL A 17 -10.97 -4.30 2.47
C VAL A 17 -9.88 -3.79 3.41
N ILE A 18 -9.90 -2.49 3.75
CA ILE A 18 -8.95 -1.91 4.70
C ILE A 18 -9.06 -2.61 6.06
N GLU A 19 -10.27 -2.75 6.61
CA GLU A 19 -10.50 -3.41 7.89
C GLU A 19 -10.01 -4.86 7.89
N GLU A 20 -10.24 -5.59 6.81
CA GLU A 20 -9.78 -6.97 6.69
C GLU A 20 -8.26 -7.05 6.65
N ILE A 21 -7.59 -6.21 5.84
CA ILE A 21 -6.13 -6.14 5.78
C ILE A 21 -5.55 -5.81 7.15
N VAL A 22 -6.14 -4.82 7.84
CA VAL A 22 -5.73 -4.42 9.19
C VAL A 22 -5.90 -5.58 10.17
N ASN A 23 -7.04 -6.27 10.16
CA ASN A 23 -7.30 -7.38 11.06
C ASN A 23 -6.34 -8.56 10.84
N ILE A 24 -5.98 -8.88 9.59
CA ILE A 24 -5.01 -9.92 9.27
C ILE A 24 -3.62 -9.53 9.80
N LEU A 25 -3.16 -8.33 9.50
CA LEU A 25 -1.82 -7.89 9.88
C LEU A 25 -1.70 -7.53 11.38
N ALA A 26 -2.79 -7.15 12.04
CA ALA A 26 -2.83 -6.97 13.49
C ALA A 26 -2.44 -8.25 14.25
N ARG A 27 -2.75 -9.43 13.71
CA ARG A 27 -2.31 -10.72 14.29
C ARG A 27 -0.78 -10.88 14.28
N LEU A 28 -0.09 -10.12 13.42
CA LEU A 28 1.38 -10.05 13.36
C LEU A 28 1.93 -8.85 14.16
N GLY A 29 1.09 -8.17 14.92
CA GLY A 29 1.48 -7.05 15.80
C GLY A 29 1.49 -5.69 15.10
N TYR A 30 0.94 -5.56 13.90
CA TYR A 30 0.81 -4.26 13.24
C TYR A 30 -0.30 -3.41 13.85
N SER A 31 -0.08 -2.10 13.93
CA SER A 31 -1.05 -1.11 14.40
C SER A 31 -1.18 0.05 13.41
N VAL A 32 -2.39 0.59 13.27
CA VAL A 32 -2.68 1.65 12.30
C VAL A 32 -2.13 3.00 12.76
N ARG A 33 -1.55 3.74 11.81
CA ARG A 33 -1.18 5.15 11.94
C ARG A 33 -1.84 5.95 10.84
N GLN A 34 -2.10 7.21 11.12
CA GLN A 34 -2.67 8.16 10.17
C GLN A 34 -1.70 9.31 9.91
N GLY A 35 -1.88 9.97 8.77
CA GLY A 35 -1.12 11.15 8.40
C GLY A 35 -1.95 12.10 7.55
N PRO A 36 -1.49 13.34 7.35
CA PRO A 36 -2.20 14.35 6.58
C PRO A 36 -2.29 13.97 5.10
N LEU A 37 -3.32 14.48 4.41
CA LEU A 37 -3.48 14.33 2.96
C LEU A 37 -2.60 15.31 2.19
N ILE A 38 -2.39 16.50 2.77
CA ILE A 38 -1.47 17.52 2.24
C ILE A 38 -0.15 17.33 2.98
N GLU A 39 0.89 17.03 2.24
CA GLU A 39 2.23 16.77 2.75
C GLU A 39 3.21 17.79 2.23
N THR A 40 4.28 18.01 2.97
CA THR A 40 5.40 18.76 2.42
C THR A 40 6.17 17.91 1.42
N ASP A 41 6.83 18.57 0.47
CA ASP A 41 7.74 17.93 -0.48
C ASP A 41 8.77 17.04 0.23
N PHE A 42 9.28 17.49 1.38
CA PHE A 42 10.21 16.71 2.21
C PHE A 42 9.67 15.34 2.57
N TYR A 43 8.46 15.26 3.15
CA TYR A 43 7.88 13.97 3.55
C TYR A 43 7.45 13.09 2.38
N ASN A 44 6.95 13.71 1.30
CA ASN A 44 6.43 12.95 0.16
C ASN A 44 7.54 12.43 -0.76
N PHE A 45 8.72 13.06 -0.76
CA PHE A 45 9.82 12.74 -1.68
C PHE A 45 11.19 12.65 -1.00
N GLU A 46 11.70 13.74 -0.44
CA GLU A 46 13.10 13.82 0.01
C GLU A 46 13.42 12.78 1.10
N ALA A 47 12.59 12.72 2.14
CA ALA A 47 12.75 11.74 3.24
C ALA A 47 12.58 10.29 2.79
N LEU A 48 11.98 10.07 1.62
CA LEU A 48 11.82 8.78 0.96
C LEU A 48 12.94 8.49 -0.06
N ASN A 49 14.07 9.18 0.06
CA ASN A 49 15.24 9.01 -0.81
C ASN A 49 14.95 9.38 -2.28
N VAL A 50 14.05 10.33 -2.52
CA VAL A 50 13.70 10.89 -3.84
C VAL A 50 14.09 12.38 -3.85
N PRO A 51 15.36 12.72 -4.15
CA PRO A 51 15.80 14.11 -4.23
C PRO A 51 15.17 14.86 -5.41
N ALA A 52 15.32 16.20 -5.43
CA ALA A 52 14.63 17.06 -6.39
C ALA A 52 14.93 16.72 -7.86
N ASP A 53 16.13 16.25 -8.14
CA ASP A 53 16.64 15.88 -9.46
C ASP A 53 16.48 14.39 -9.80
N HIS A 54 15.81 13.62 -8.94
CA HIS A 54 15.66 12.19 -9.16
C HIS A 54 14.63 11.90 -10.26
N PRO A 55 14.95 11.05 -11.28
CA PRO A 55 14.05 10.76 -12.40
C PRO A 55 12.69 10.17 -11.97
N ALA A 56 12.64 9.43 -10.86
CA ALA A 56 11.39 8.88 -10.34
C ALA A 56 10.37 9.96 -9.88
N ARG A 57 10.83 11.21 -9.68
CA ARG A 57 9.97 12.35 -9.34
C ARG A 57 9.13 12.82 -10.54
N ASP A 58 9.74 12.81 -11.71
CA ASP A 58 9.07 13.19 -12.97
C ASP A 58 8.03 12.16 -13.42
N MET A 59 8.12 10.93 -12.91
CA MET A 59 7.19 9.84 -13.21
C MET A 59 5.92 9.88 -12.35
N GLN A 60 5.87 10.76 -11.37
CA GLN A 60 4.72 10.92 -10.48
C GLN A 60 4.00 12.22 -10.83
N ASP A 61 2.90 12.10 -11.56
CA ASP A 61 2.02 13.24 -11.78
C ASP A 61 1.43 13.70 -10.44
N THR A 62 2.03 14.75 -9.90
CA THR A 62 1.78 15.22 -8.53
C THR A 62 0.92 16.47 -8.55
N PHE A 63 -0.12 16.49 -7.72
CA PHE A 63 -0.88 17.71 -7.44
C PHE A 63 -0.13 18.61 -6.44
N TYR A 64 0.47 19.68 -6.93
CA TYR A 64 1.07 20.70 -6.10
C TYR A 64 0.02 21.68 -5.59
N ILE A 65 -0.01 21.94 -4.28
CA ILE A 65 -0.87 22.95 -3.67
C ILE A 65 -0.18 24.30 -3.72
N ASP A 66 1.13 24.29 -3.45
CA ASP A 66 2.03 25.45 -3.54
C ASP A 66 3.47 24.95 -3.84
N GLY A 67 4.46 25.84 -3.75
CA GLY A 67 5.86 25.47 -4.02
C GLY A 67 6.48 24.47 -3.05
N THR A 68 5.79 24.12 -1.95
CA THR A 68 6.34 23.27 -0.87
C THR A 68 5.40 22.17 -0.41
N HIS A 69 4.12 22.24 -0.78
CA HIS A 69 3.10 21.27 -0.38
C HIS A 69 2.44 20.58 -1.56
N VAL A 70 2.17 19.31 -1.39
CA VAL A 70 1.55 18.44 -2.38
C VAL A 70 0.38 17.65 -1.77
N LEU A 71 -0.57 17.23 -2.59
CA LEU A 71 -1.43 16.10 -2.22
C LEU A 71 -0.56 14.84 -2.28
N ARG A 72 -0.52 14.08 -1.18
CA ARG A 72 0.38 12.92 -1.07
C ARG A 72 0.13 11.90 -2.18
N THR A 73 1.19 11.47 -2.84
CA THR A 73 1.14 10.51 -3.94
C THR A 73 1.18 9.05 -3.48
N GLN A 74 1.45 8.84 -2.19
CA GLN A 74 1.60 7.55 -1.51
C GLN A 74 1.36 7.72 -0.01
N THR A 75 1.16 6.62 0.71
CA THR A 75 1.01 6.66 2.17
C THR A 75 2.34 6.53 2.93
N SER A 76 3.47 6.39 2.23
CA SER A 76 4.82 6.30 2.80
C SER A 76 5.21 7.46 3.75
N PRO A 77 4.74 8.71 3.57
CA PRO A 77 4.98 9.78 4.55
C PRO A 77 4.56 9.42 5.98
N ILE A 78 3.51 8.60 6.15
CA ILE A 78 3.07 8.12 7.46
C ILE A 78 4.17 7.33 8.17
N GLN A 79 4.95 6.56 7.41
CA GLN A 79 6.06 5.76 7.94
C GLN A 79 7.16 6.65 8.51
N ILE A 80 7.55 7.71 7.78
CA ILE A 80 8.54 8.69 8.24
C ILE A 80 8.07 9.35 9.53
N ARG A 81 6.82 9.86 9.54
CA ARG A 81 6.23 10.53 10.70
C ARG A 81 6.18 9.61 11.93
N ALA A 82 5.82 8.35 11.73
CA ALA A 82 5.78 7.38 12.83
C ALA A 82 7.18 7.11 13.39
N MET A 83 8.18 6.88 12.55
CA MET A 83 9.56 6.66 12.99
C MET A 83 10.18 7.86 13.70
N GLN A 84 9.74 9.10 13.41
CA GLN A 84 10.21 10.31 14.08
C GLN A 84 9.67 10.46 15.50
N VAL A 85 8.48 9.92 15.79
CA VAL A 85 7.82 10.06 17.11
C VAL A 85 7.85 8.80 17.96
N GLU A 86 7.98 7.64 17.34
CA GLU A 86 7.97 6.34 18.01
C GLU A 86 9.35 5.67 17.88
N LYS A 87 9.83 5.09 18.97
CA LYS A 87 11.09 4.33 18.95
C LYS A 87 10.82 2.89 18.50
N PRO A 88 11.68 2.31 17.63
CA PRO A 88 11.63 0.88 17.34
C PRO A 88 11.83 0.01 18.59
N PRO A 89 11.30 -1.25 18.61
CA PRO A 89 10.68 -1.90 17.47
C PRO A 89 9.25 -1.40 17.18
N LEU A 90 8.92 -1.22 15.92
CA LEU A 90 7.59 -0.77 15.50
C LEU A 90 7.08 -1.54 14.27
N ARG A 91 5.78 -1.83 14.28
CA ARG A 91 5.04 -2.42 13.17
C ARG A 91 3.79 -1.59 12.94
N ILE A 92 3.76 -0.88 11.83
CA ILE A 92 2.69 0.05 11.52
C ILE A 92 2.05 -0.22 10.16
N LEU A 93 0.79 0.18 10.04
CA LEU A 93 0.03 0.24 8.80
C LEU A 93 -0.44 1.68 8.57
N GLY A 94 -0.20 2.19 7.38
CA GLY A 94 -0.65 3.51 6.95
C GLY A 94 -1.71 3.38 5.84
N PRO A 95 -3.00 3.18 6.15
CA PRO A 95 -4.05 3.25 5.14
C PRO A 95 -4.43 4.69 4.83
N GLY A 96 -4.85 4.96 3.59
CA GLY A 96 -5.43 6.25 3.26
C GLY A 96 -5.51 6.56 1.77
N SER A 97 -6.21 7.66 1.47
CA SER A 97 -6.32 8.19 0.12
C SER A 97 -4.99 8.78 -0.34
N VAL A 98 -4.70 8.62 -1.61
CA VAL A 98 -3.53 9.16 -2.32
C VAL A 98 -3.98 9.74 -3.65
N PHE A 99 -3.16 10.64 -4.22
CA PHE A 99 -3.55 11.46 -5.35
C PHE A 99 -2.45 11.47 -6.40
N ARG A 100 -2.84 11.29 -7.67
CA ARG A 100 -1.97 11.39 -8.84
C ARG A 100 -2.70 12.08 -9.97
N CYS A 101 -2.02 12.90 -10.75
CA CYS A 101 -2.63 13.61 -11.86
C CYS A 101 -3.00 12.69 -13.04
N ASP A 102 -2.64 11.43 -12.99
CA ASP A 102 -3.02 10.44 -13.99
C ASP A 102 -4.54 10.34 -14.11
N SER A 103 -5.03 10.51 -15.33
CA SER A 103 -6.43 10.39 -15.66
C SER A 103 -6.58 9.60 -16.96
N ASP A 104 -6.60 8.28 -16.85
CA ASP A 104 -6.96 7.39 -17.96
C ASP A 104 -8.06 6.39 -17.55
N MET A 105 -8.44 5.49 -18.45
CA MET A 105 -9.50 4.50 -18.19
C MET A 105 -9.16 3.48 -17.08
N SER A 106 -7.92 3.44 -16.63
CA SER A 106 -7.41 2.51 -15.61
C SER A 106 -6.93 3.20 -14.33
N HIS A 107 -6.89 4.56 -14.31
CA HIS A 107 -6.38 5.36 -13.20
C HIS A 107 -7.38 6.44 -12.80
N ALA A 108 -7.71 6.47 -11.53
CA ALA A 108 -8.48 7.55 -10.91
C ALA A 108 -7.51 8.57 -10.27
N PRO A 109 -7.81 9.89 -10.33
CA PRO A 109 -6.96 10.91 -9.72
C PRO A 109 -6.85 10.78 -8.20
N MET A 110 -7.77 10.08 -7.57
CA MET A 110 -7.75 9.69 -6.16
C MET A 110 -8.02 8.20 -6.05
N PHE A 111 -7.18 7.49 -5.30
CA PHE A 111 -7.36 6.08 -4.95
C PHE A 111 -6.84 5.83 -3.54
N HIS A 112 -6.94 4.58 -3.05
CA HIS A 112 -6.54 4.24 -1.70
C HIS A 112 -5.34 3.28 -1.71
N GLN A 113 -4.42 3.52 -0.78
CA GLN A 113 -3.30 2.64 -0.49
C GLN A 113 -3.30 2.23 0.98
N ILE A 114 -2.69 1.09 1.25
CA ILE A 114 -2.23 0.72 2.57
C ILE A 114 -0.78 0.29 2.47
N GLU A 115 0.06 0.87 3.29
CA GLU A 115 1.46 0.50 3.40
C GLU A 115 1.78 0.01 4.80
N GLY A 116 2.64 -1.01 4.86
CA GLY A 116 3.14 -1.57 6.10
C GLY A 116 4.64 -1.33 6.26
N LEU A 117 5.06 -1.05 7.49
CA LEU A 117 6.46 -0.90 7.88
C LEU A 117 6.73 -1.74 9.12
N TYR A 118 7.81 -2.50 9.10
CA TYR A 118 8.40 -3.12 10.28
C TYR A 118 9.84 -2.67 10.44
N VAL A 119 10.18 -2.16 11.63
CA VAL A 119 11.55 -1.76 11.99
C VAL A 119 11.95 -2.43 13.30
N ASP A 120 13.11 -3.06 13.33
CA ASP A 120 13.72 -3.66 14.50
C ASP A 120 15.25 -3.76 14.33
N LYS A 121 15.97 -4.28 15.33
CA LYS A 121 17.44 -4.47 15.26
C LYS A 121 17.88 -5.54 14.25
N LYS A 122 17.05 -6.57 14.04
CA LYS A 122 17.33 -7.66 13.09
C LYS A 122 16.09 -7.94 12.28
N VAL A 123 16.09 -7.47 11.05
CA VAL A 123 15.00 -7.65 10.11
C VAL A 123 15.55 -8.16 8.79
N SER A 124 14.88 -9.11 8.17
CA SER A 124 15.36 -9.78 6.97
C SER A 124 14.33 -9.80 5.84
N MET A 125 14.82 -9.93 4.61
CA MET A 125 13.99 -10.17 3.43
C MET A 125 13.16 -11.47 3.54
N SER A 126 13.63 -12.45 4.33
CA SER A 126 12.89 -13.69 4.59
C SER A 126 11.65 -13.44 5.45
N GLU A 127 11.73 -12.56 6.44
CA GLU A 127 10.58 -12.16 7.26
C GLU A 127 9.57 -11.36 6.44
N LEU A 128 10.03 -10.46 5.57
CA LEU A 128 9.17 -9.77 4.61
C LEU A 128 8.39 -10.76 3.74
N LYS A 129 9.10 -11.72 3.14
CA LYS A 129 8.47 -12.77 2.32
C LYS A 129 7.48 -13.61 3.09
N ALA A 130 7.80 -13.99 4.33
CA ALA A 130 6.90 -14.74 5.21
C ALA A 130 5.64 -13.94 5.55
N THR A 131 5.80 -12.67 5.90
CA THR A 131 4.68 -11.74 6.19
C THR A 131 3.74 -11.61 5.01
N LEU A 132 4.26 -11.37 3.81
CA LEU A 132 3.44 -11.19 2.62
C LEU A 132 2.81 -12.50 2.12
N THR A 133 3.50 -13.62 2.29
CA THR A 133 2.93 -14.95 1.98
C THR A 133 1.78 -15.28 2.93
N TYR A 134 1.94 -15.04 4.23
CA TYR A 134 0.88 -15.19 5.21
C TYR A 134 -0.32 -14.29 4.86
N PHE A 135 -0.06 -12.99 4.65
CA PHE A 135 -1.09 -12.02 4.28
C PHE A 135 -1.89 -12.46 3.04
N THR A 136 -1.21 -12.84 1.96
CA THR A 136 -1.86 -13.23 0.70
C THR A 136 -2.79 -14.44 0.89
N ARG A 137 -2.35 -15.44 1.66
CA ARG A 137 -3.16 -16.62 1.96
C ARG A 137 -4.39 -16.30 2.80
N GLU A 138 -4.22 -15.54 3.86
CA GLU A 138 -5.33 -15.13 4.73
C GLU A 138 -6.35 -14.26 3.98
N PHE A 139 -5.87 -13.30 3.20
CA PHE A 139 -6.74 -12.35 2.51
C PHE A 139 -7.56 -12.97 1.38
N PHE A 140 -6.97 -13.82 0.58
CA PHE A 140 -7.67 -14.48 -0.55
C PHE A 140 -8.26 -15.86 -0.19
N GLY A 141 -8.05 -16.35 1.02
CA GLY A 141 -8.71 -17.56 1.53
C GLY A 141 -8.26 -18.87 0.87
N GLY A 142 -7.01 -18.98 0.40
CA GLY A 142 -6.54 -20.17 -0.30
C GLY A 142 -5.21 -20.73 0.20
N SER A 143 -5.20 -21.96 0.74
CA SER A 143 -3.96 -22.64 1.14
C SER A 143 -3.01 -22.88 -0.04
N ASP A 144 -3.54 -23.00 -1.27
CA ASP A 144 -2.79 -23.30 -2.47
C ASP A 144 -2.27 -22.06 -3.20
N LEU A 145 -2.65 -20.87 -2.73
CA LEU A 145 -2.16 -19.60 -3.29
C LEU A 145 -0.67 -19.44 -3.00
N LYS A 146 0.09 -19.22 -4.06
CA LYS A 146 1.53 -19.01 -4.01
C LYS A 146 1.84 -17.54 -4.20
N THR A 147 2.90 -17.09 -3.57
CA THR A 147 3.51 -15.77 -3.82
C THR A 147 4.84 -15.97 -4.54
N ARG A 148 5.18 -15.03 -5.42
CA ARG A 148 6.51 -14.89 -5.99
C ARG A 148 6.97 -13.45 -5.86
N PHE A 149 8.27 -13.26 -5.79
CA PHE A 149 8.90 -11.95 -5.65
C PHE A 149 9.79 -11.73 -6.86
N ARG A 150 9.51 -10.66 -7.60
CA ARG A 150 10.30 -10.25 -8.75
C ARG A 150 11.18 -9.06 -8.36
N PRO A 151 12.49 -9.08 -8.64
CA PRO A 151 13.33 -7.90 -8.42
C PRO A 151 12.74 -6.66 -9.09
N SER A 152 12.74 -5.55 -8.37
CA SER A 152 12.25 -4.26 -8.83
C SER A 152 13.12 -3.13 -8.25
N PHE A 153 12.78 -1.90 -8.56
CA PHE A 153 13.46 -0.73 -8.02
C PHE A 153 12.45 0.25 -7.44
N PHE A 154 12.68 0.63 -6.18
CA PHE A 154 12.00 1.76 -5.54
C PHE A 154 13.05 2.59 -4.80
N PRO A 155 13.02 3.94 -4.88
CA PRO A 155 14.04 4.79 -4.26
C PRO A 155 14.19 4.58 -2.75
N PHE A 156 13.09 4.22 -2.08
CA PHE A 156 12.98 4.10 -0.62
C PHE A 156 13.24 2.69 -0.08
N THR A 157 13.53 1.70 -0.95
CA THR A 157 13.87 0.32 -0.54
C THR A 157 15.04 -0.24 -1.32
N GLU A 158 15.89 -1.05 -0.65
CA GLU A 158 17.00 -1.78 -1.25
C GLU A 158 17.39 -3.00 -0.39
N PRO A 159 17.26 -4.25 -0.90
CA PRO A 159 16.67 -4.61 -2.20
C PRO A 159 15.16 -4.39 -2.27
N SER A 160 14.69 -4.12 -3.48
CA SER A 160 13.26 -3.95 -3.79
C SER A 160 12.71 -5.13 -4.57
N ALA A 161 11.44 -5.40 -4.40
CA ALA A 161 10.72 -6.42 -5.17
C ALA A 161 9.26 -6.04 -5.38
N GLU A 162 8.69 -6.52 -6.46
CA GLU A 162 7.25 -6.63 -6.63
C GLU A 162 6.77 -8.00 -6.15
N VAL A 163 5.65 -8.03 -5.45
CA VAL A 163 5.02 -9.26 -5.01
C VAL A 163 3.84 -9.60 -5.90
N ASP A 164 3.90 -10.79 -6.52
CA ASP A 164 2.78 -11.36 -7.25
C ASP A 164 2.15 -12.47 -6.43
N GLY A 165 0.82 -12.57 -6.50
CA GLY A 165 0.04 -13.70 -6.04
C GLY A 165 -0.45 -14.57 -7.20
N THR A 166 -0.67 -15.86 -6.97
CA THR A 166 -1.47 -16.69 -7.88
C THR A 166 -2.82 -16.01 -8.09
N CYS A 167 -3.26 -15.87 -9.33
CA CYS A 167 -4.55 -15.25 -9.63
C CYS A 167 -5.69 -15.94 -8.90
N PRO A 168 -6.41 -15.29 -7.98
CA PRO A 168 -7.45 -15.93 -7.19
C PRO A 168 -8.68 -16.32 -8.04
N ILE A 169 -8.90 -15.62 -9.17
CA ILE A 169 -10.05 -15.85 -10.05
C ILE A 169 -9.91 -17.16 -10.83
N CYS A 170 -8.74 -17.44 -11.39
CA CYS A 170 -8.51 -18.64 -12.19
C CYS A 170 -7.63 -19.68 -11.50
N THR A 171 -7.24 -19.46 -10.25
CA THR A 171 -6.38 -20.35 -9.46
C THR A 171 -5.09 -20.76 -10.19
N GLY A 172 -4.52 -19.79 -10.93
CA GLY A 172 -3.26 -19.98 -11.66
C GLY A 172 -3.38 -20.57 -13.06
N LYS A 173 -4.58 -20.89 -13.54
CA LYS A 173 -4.80 -21.50 -14.86
C LYS A 173 -4.66 -20.52 -16.03
N GLY A 174 -4.73 -19.24 -15.77
CA GLY A 174 -4.78 -18.17 -16.77
C GLY A 174 -6.22 -17.72 -17.05
N CYS A 175 -6.46 -16.42 -17.09
CA CYS A 175 -7.73 -15.81 -17.45
C CYS A 175 -7.50 -14.39 -17.98
N ARG A 176 -8.57 -13.72 -18.42
CA ARG A 176 -8.51 -12.34 -18.93
C ARG A 176 -7.91 -11.39 -17.89
N MET A 177 -8.30 -11.50 -16.61
CA MET A 177 -7.81 -10.63 -15.53
C MET A 177 -6.30 -10.70 -15.35
N CYS A 178 -5.72 -11.91 -15.33
CA CYS A 178 -4.27 -12.09 -15.21
C CYS A 178 -3.54 -12.13 -16.57
N LYS A 179 -4.18 -11.71 -17.65
CA LYS A 179 -3.65 -11.73 -19.02
C LYS A 179 -3.03 -13.09 -19.39
N GLN A 180 -3.71 -14.19 -19.04
CA GLN A 180 -3.31 -15.58 -19.26
C GLN A 180 -2.04 -16.02 -18.50
N SER A 181 -1.47 -15.20 -17.65
CA SER A 181 -0.22 -15.51 -16.94
C SER A 181 -0.40 -16.44 -15.71
N GLY A 182 -1.61 -16.49 -15.16
CA GLY A 182 -1.91 -17.17 -13.89
C GLY A 182 -1.45 -16.38 -12.65
N TRP A 183 -0.77 -15.23 -12.82
CA TRP A 183 -0.22 -14.40 -11.75
C TRP A 183 -0.75 -12.98 -11.81
N ILE A 184 -0.90 -12.36 -10.67
CA ILE A 184 -1.29 -10.95 -10.54
C ILE A 184 -0.35 -10.25 -9.58
N GLU A 185 0.13 -9.08 -9.99
CA GLU A 185 0.88 -8.19 -9.12
C GLU A 185 -0.05 -7.63 -8.04
N LEU A 186 0.36 -7.77 -6.79
CA LEU A 186 -0.35 -7.27 -5.62
C LEU A 186 0.19 -5.91 -5.18
N GLY A 187 1.51 -5.70 -5.25
CA GLY A 187 2.15 -4.45 -4.87
C GLY A 187 3.66 -4.53 -4.79
N GLY A 188 4.26 -3.43 -4.29
CA GLY A 188 5.71 -3.31 -4.08
C GLY A 188 6.11 -3.62 -2.65
N CYS A 189 7.36 -4.06 -2.47
CA CYS A 189 7.95 -4.29 -1.16
C CYS A 189 9.48 -4.23 -1.21
N GLY A 190 10.12 -4.15 -0.05
CA GLY A 190 11.59 -4.20 0.04
C GLY A 190 12.12 -3.90 1.42
N MET A 191 13.44 -4.03 1.56
CA MET A 191 14.12 -3.58 2.78
C MET A 191 14.22 -2.05 2.76
N VAL A 192 13.93 -1.41 3.88
CA VAL A 192 13.97 0.06 3.98
C VAL A 192 15.37 0.57 3.70
N HIS A 193 15.48 1.52 2.76
CA HIS A 193 16.75 2.10 2.39
C HIS A 193 17.39 2.84 3.59
N PRO A 194 18.73 2.72 3.82
CA PRO A 194 19.39 3.39 4.95
C PRO A 194 19.17 4.89 5.03
N ASN A 195 19.06 5.58 3.88
CA ASN A 195 18.77 7.02 3.85
C ASN A 195 17.39 7.37 4.40
N VAL A 196 16.39 6.49 4.22
CA VAL A 196 15.04 6.66 4.76
C VAL A 196 15.07 6.57 6.29
N LEU A 197 15.79 5.58 6.84
CA LEU A 197 15.98 5.47 8.31
C LEU A 197 16.67 6.72 8.87
N LYS A 198 17.73 7.20 8.20
CA LYS A 198 18.46 8.42 8.60
C LYS A 198 17.55 9.66 8.54
N ALA A 199 16.76 9.84 7.48
CA ALA A 199 15.83 10.94 7.34
C ALA A 199 14.75 10.94 8.43
N ALA A 200 14.39 9.76 8.92
CA ALA A 200 13.48 9.57 10.05
C ALA A 200 14.18 9.72 11.44
N GLY A 201 15.50 9.97 11.48
CA GLY A 201 16.26 10.13 12.73
C GLY A 201 16.73 8.83 13.39
N LEU A 202 16.71 7.71 12.64
CA LEU A 202 17.18 6.41 13.12
C LEU A 202 18.60 6.10 12.63
N ASP A 203 19.43 5.48 13.47
CA ASP A 203 20.73 4.97 13.05
C ASP A 203 20.58 3.70 12.22
N ALA A 204 20.90 3.79 10.93
CA ALA A 204 20.83 2.66 9.99
C ALA A 204 21.85 1.54 10.26
N ASN A 205 22.82 1.74 11.17
CA ASN A 205 23.71 0.68 11.63
C ASN A 205 23.09 -0.15 12.77
N GLU A 206 22.15 0.45 13.52
CA GLU A 206 21.45 -0.19 14.64
C GLU A 206 20.10 -0.79 14.19
N TRP A 207 19.39 -0.09 13.31
CA TRP A 207 18.01 -0.40 12.93
C TRP A 207 17.92 -0.86 11.48
N GLN A 208 17.08 -1.84 11.25
CA GLN A 208 16.75 -2.38 9.93
C GLN A 208 15.22 -2.44 9.80
N GLY A 209 14.72 -2.42 8.59
CA GLY A 209 13.29 -2.54 8.39
C GLY A 209 12.94 -3.08 7.01
N PHE A 210 11.70 -3.48 6.86
CA PHE A 210 11.08 -3.69 5.56
C PHE A 210 9.77 -2.94 5.44
N ALA A 211 9.41 -2.62 4.21
CA ALA A 211 8.13 -2.00 3.88
C ALA A 211 7.45 -2.72 2.72
N PHE A 212 6.14 -2.56 2.64
CA PHE A 212 5.31 -3.06 1.54
C PHE A 212 4.09 -2.17 1.35
N GLY A 213 3.51 -2.19 0.15
CA GLY A 213 2.33 -1.38 -0.15
C GLY A 213 1.40 -2.04 -1.15
N PHE A 214 0.09 -1.83 -0.96
CA PHE A 214 -0.99 -2.34 -1.81
C PHE A 214 -1.96 -1.23 -2.19
N GLY A 215 -2.41 -1.23 -3.45
CA GLY A 215 -3.59 -0.47 -3.87
C GLY A 215 -4.87 -1.16 -3.43
N ILE A 216 -5.71 -0.49 -2.65
CA ILE A 216 -6.90 -1.08 -2.02
C ILE A 216 -7.95 -1.45 -3.06
N GLU A 217 -8.19 -0.59 -4.06
CA GLU A 217 -9.12 -0.87 -5.16
C GLU A 217 -8.71 -2.14 -5.91
N ARG A 218 -7.40 -2.33 -6.14
CA ARG A 218 -6.89 -3.54 -6.80
C ARG A 218 -7.13 -4.78 -5.96
N MET A 219 -6.92 -4.70 -4.65
CA MET A 219 -7.20 -5.79 -3.73
C MET A 219 -8.70 -6.12 -3.69
N ALA A 220 -9.58 -5.10 -3.71
CA ALA A 220 -11.02 -5.28 -3.78
C ALA A 220 -11.47 -5.91 -5.11
N ILE A 221 -10.94 -5.44 -6.24
CA ILE A 221 -11.18 -6.00 -7.58
C ILE A 221 -10.86 -7.50 -7.60
N LEU A 222 -9.71 -7.88 -7.08
CA LEU A 222 -9.26 -9.26 -7.08
C LEU A 222 -10.07 -10.16 -6.14
N LYS A 223 -10.51 -9.62 -5.02
CA LYS A 223 -11.26 -10.38 -4.03
C LYS A 223 -12.72 -10.59 -4.41
N TYR A 224 -13.36 -9.54 -4.92
CA TYR A 224 -14.80 -9.53 -5.20
C TYR A 224 -15.12 -9.71 -6.69
N GLY A 225 -14.12 -9.81 -7.56
CA GLY A 225 -14.34 -9.96 -9.00
C GLY A 225 -14.95 -8.73 -9.66
N ILE A 226 -14.65 -7.52 -9.16
CA ILE A 226 -15.16 -6.27 -9.71
C ILE A 226 -14.48 -6.00 -11.05
N GLU A 227 -15.25 -5.66 -12.08
CA GLU A 227 -14.73 -5.53 -13.44
C GLU A 227 -14.19 -4.14 -13.78
N ASP A 228 -14.64 -3.10 -13.06
CA ASP A 228 -14.34 -1.71 -13.38
C ASP A 228 -14.00 -0.91 -12.12
N ILE A 229 -12.81 -0.31 -12.10
CA ILE A 229 -12.32 0.51 -10.98
C ILE A 229 -13.19 1.77 -10.75
N ARG A 230 -13.86 2.28 -11.80
CA ARG A 230 -14.71 3.48 -11.71
C ARG A 230 -15.91 3.28 -10.79
N LEU A 231 -16.38 2.05 -10.63
CA LEU A 231 -17.49 1.72 -9.73
C LEU A 231 -17.25 2.12 -8.27
N PHE A 232 -15.98 2.20 -7.85
CA PHE A 232 -15.65 2.69 -6.50
C PHE A 232 -15.89 4.19 -6.30
N ALA A 233 -15.91 4.98 -7.38
CA ALA A 233 -16.07 6.43 -7.34
C ALA A 233 -17.44 6.92 -7.83
N GLU A 234 -18.18 6.12 -8.59
CA GLU A 234 -19.46 6.50 -9.22
C GLU A 234 -20.61 6.57 -8.23
N ASN A 235 -20.46 6.04 -7.03
CA ASN A 235 -21.50 6.03 -5.99
C ASN A 235 -22.83 5.40 -6.44
N ASP A 236 -22.79 4.39 -7.31
CA ASP A 236 -23.97 3.65 -7.76
C ASP A 236 -24.50 2.79 -6.62
N LEU A 237 -25.74 3.05 -6.21
CA LEU A 237 -26.38 2.31 -5.11
C LEU A 237 -26.46 0.81 -5.37
N ARG A 238 -26.67 0.38 -6.61
CA ARG A 238 -26.71 -1.04 -6.99
C ARG A 238 -25.37 -1.74 -6.78
N PHE A 239 -24.26 -1.00 -6.92
CA PHE A 239 -22.93 -1.51 -6.60
C PHE A 239 -22.74 -1.56 -5.07
N LEU A 240 -23.10 -0.50 -4.37
CA LEU A 240 -22.91 -0.38 -2.91
C LEU A 240 -23.74 -1.39 -2.12
N GLU A 241 -24.96 -1.69 -2.57
CA GLU A 241 -25.88 -2.67 -1.94
C GLU A 241 -25.30 -4.11 -1.94
N GLN A 242 -24.35 -4.42 -2.80
CA GLN A 242 -23.69 -5.73 -2.82
C GLN A 242 -22.75 -5.97 -1.62
N PHE A 243 -22.43 -4.91 -0.87
CA PHE A 243 -21.53 -4.94 0.28
C PHE A 243 -22.24 -4.66 1.61
N VAL A 244 -23.55 -4.89 1.69
CA VAL A 244 -24.36 -4.70 2.90
C VAL A 244 -24.39 -5.96 3.75
#